data_8393178d1ec3cec96e3eed42ac5ac02b
#
_entry.id   8393178d1ec3cec96e3eed42ac5ac02b
#
_cell.length_a   1.000
_cell.length_b   1.000
_cell.length_c   1.000
_cell.angle_alpha   90.00
_cell.angle_beta   90.00
_cell.angle_gamma   90.00
#
_symmetry.space_group_name_H-M   'P 1'
#
loop_
_entity.id
_entity.type
_entity.pdbx_description
1 polymer ?
#
loop_
_entity_poly.entity_id
_entity_poly.type
_entity_poly.pdbx_seq_one_letter_code
_entity_poly.pdbx_strand_id
1 'polypeptide(L)'
;MLRRYSGTQMVSNFRPTAAAALYDLFVDKYSPLEGTEPGTVWDPSMGYGGRLLGAIAAGVNYIGTDPCIPTFKGLEQIRDKYRNSHNHYFLYRQGSETFIPDDESLDFVFTSPPYFGWEAYGDEPEQSSIKFSTSDMWKEHFLKQTIANAHKGLKTGKYLALNVANTKQYKTFEEDTVSLAKEVGFKHTDTWWLSLSTQQGGSAVSTIDGEITETKQKQQYMGEYQRPDLTGRKFEPTFNFQK
;
A
#
# COMPACT_ATOMS: atom_id res chain seq x y z
N MET A 1 9.30 24.25 -0.42
CA MET A 1 10.47 24.30 0.49
C MET A 1 10.15 24.39 1.98
N LEU A 2 8.92 24.66 2.37
CA LEU A 2 8.49 24.86 3.79
C LEU A 2 8.14 23.58 4.58
N ARG A 3 7.86 22.45 3.92
CA ARG A 3 7.41 21.19 4.59
C ARG A 3 8.53 20.36 5.25
N ARG A 4 9.81 20.66 5.00
CA ARG A 4 10.94 19.96 5.68
C ARG A 4 11.07 20.26 7.18
N TYR A 5 10.42 21.29 7.66
CA TYR A 5 10.50 21.74 9.07
C TYR A 5 9.31 21.36 9.94
N SER A 6 8.23 20.80 9.35
CA SER A 6 7.00 20.47 10.08
C SER A 6 7.01 19.10 10.75
N GLY A 7 8.06 18.30 10.58
CA GLY A 7 8.12 16.94 11.14
C GLY A 7 7.24 15.91 10.41
N THR A 8 6.47 16.31 9.41
CA THR A 8 5.68 15.43 8.56
C THR A 8 6.49 14.95 7.37
N GLN A 9 6.43 13.65 7.08
CA GLN A 9 7.04 13.08 5.89
C GLN A 9 6.21 13.42 4.66
N MET A 10 6.88 13.69 3.53
CA MET A 10 6.18 13.77 2.24
C MET A 10 5.67 12.38 1.85
N VAL A 11 4.42 12.30 1.44
CA VAL A 11 3.81 11.09 0.87
C VAL A 11 4.64 10.62 -0.32
N SER A 12 5.04 9.36 -0.31
CA SER A 12 5.79 8.73 -1.41
C SER A 12 4.83 8.01 -2.36
N ASN A 13 5.13 8.04 -3.66
CA ASN A 13 4.39 7.24 -4.61
C ASN A 13 4.94 5.81 -4.65
N PHE A 14 4.05 4.81 -4.58
CA PHE A 14 4.44 3.42 -4.75
C PHE A 14 4.98 3.18 -6.18
N ARG A 15 6.03 2.38 -6.32
CA ARG A 15 6.65 2.13 -7.64
C ARG A 15 5.73 1.31 -8.55
N PRO A 16 5.36 1.81 -9.74
CA PRO A 16 4.48 1.08 -10.66
C PRO A 16 5.02 -0.29 -11.06
N THR A 17 6.34 -0.41 -11.24
CA THR A 17 6.99 -1.68 -11.59
C THR A 17 6.90 -2.74 -10.48
N ALA A 18 6.95 -2.33 -9.21
CA ALA A 18 6.76 -3.24 -8.09
C ALA A 18 5.30 -3.69 -7.98
N ALA A 19 4.35 -2.78 -8.22
CA ALA A 19 2.93 -3.12 -8.25
C ALA A 19 2.63 -4.09 -9.40
N ALA A 20 3.14 -3.82 -10.61
CA ALA A 20 2.96 -4.71 -11.77
C ALA A 20 3.51 -6.12 -11.49
N ALA A 21 4.70 -6.23 -10.87
CA ALA A 21 5.28 -7.51 -10.52
C ALA A 21 4.40 -8.30 -9.51
N LEU A 22 3.79 -7.62 -8.54
CA LEU A 22 2.85 -8.26 -7.61
C LEU A 22 1.59 -8.73 -8.34
N TYR A 23 1.02 -7.91 -9.21
CA TYR A 23 -0.15 -8.31 -9.99
C TYR A 23 0.17 -9.50 -10.91
N ASP A 24 1.35 -9.53 -11.52
CA ASP A 24 1.82 -10.65 -12.34
C ASP A 24 1.94 -11.97 -11.57
N LEU A 25 2.20 -11.91 -10.29
CA LEU A 25 2.36 -13.09 -9.43
C LEU A 25 1.04 -13.62 -8.88
N PHE A 26 0.06 -12.75 -8.61
CA PHE A 26 -1.15 -13.12 -7.89
C PHE A 26 -2.43 -13.13 -8.74
N VAL A 27 -2.39 -12.57 -9.96
CA VAL A 27 -3.59 -12.34 -10.76
C VAL A 27 -3.44 -12.91 -12.16
N ASP A 28 -4.45 -13.67 -12.57
CA ASP A 28 -4.52 -14.19 -13.92
C ASP A 28 -4.75 -13.04 -14.92
N LYS A 29 -4.03 -13.10 -16.05
CA LYS A 29 -4.13 -12.11 -17.11
C LYS A 29 -5.11 -12.54 -18.18
N TYR A 30 -5.58 -11.57 -18.97
CA TYR A 30 -6.33 -11.86 -20.19
C TYR A 30 -5.51 -12.72 -21.14
N SER A 31 -6.05 -13.86 -21.53
CA SER A 31 -5.50 -14.74 -22.55
C SER A 31 -6.56 -15.06 -23.60
N PRO A 32 -6.48 -14.42 -24.81
CA PRO A 32 -7.44 -14.71 -25.88
C PRO A 32 -7.41 -16.17 -26.33
N LEU A 33 -6.25 -16.82 -26.21
CA LEU A 33 -6.06 -18.22 -26.60
C LEU A 33 -6.73 -19.20 -25.63
N GLU A 34 -6.82 -18.81 -24.36
CA GLU A 34 -7.40 -19.62 -23.28
C GLU A 34 -8.83 -19.20 -22.95
N GLY A 35 -9.31 -18.08 -23.53
CA GLY A 35 -10.63 -17.52 -23.22
C GLY A 35 -10.77 -17.03 -21.79
N THR A 36 -9.64 -16.68 -21.14
CA THR A 36 -9.63 -16.22 -19.75
C THR A 36 -9.84 -14.72 -19.68
N GLU A 37 -10.74 -14.29 -18.78
CA GLU A 37 -10.89 -12.87 -18.44
C GLU A 37 -9.81 -12.44 -17.46
N PRO A 38 -9.38 -11.16 -17.53
CA PRO A 38 -8.38 -10.65 -16.59
C PRO A 38 -8.96 -10.61 -15.17
N GLY A 39 -8.18 -11.06 -14.19
CA GLY A 39 -8.56 -10.98 -12.80
C GLY A 39 -8.70 -9.53 -12.30
N THR A 40 -9.42 -9.35 -11.22
CA THR A 40 -9.75 -8.05 -10.63
C THR A 40 -8.97 -7.81 -9.35
N VAL A 41 -8.26 -6.69 -9.29
CA VAL A 41 -7.56 -6.25 -8.08
C VAL A 41 -8.29 -5.07 -7.43
N TRP A 42 -8.27 -5.02 -6.10
CA TRP A 42 -8.68 -3.83 -5.34
C TRP A 42 -7.49 -3.19 -4.63
N ASP A 43 -7.36 -1.87 -4.78
CA ASP A 43 -6.42 -1.02 -4.06
C ASP A 43 -7.20 -0.09 -3.10
N PRO A 44 -7.24 -0.43 -1.82
CA PRO A 44 -7.97 0.33 -0.80
C PRO A 44 -7.52 1.79 -0.60
N SER A 45 -6.31 2.15 -1.00
CA SER A 45 -5.74 3.49 -0.81
C SER A 45 -4.87 3.86 -1.99
N MET A 46 -5.50 4.26 -3.11
CA MET A 46 -4.85 4.47 -4.42
C MET A 46 -3.67 5.44 -4.39
N GLY A 47 -3.72 6.45 -3.51
CA GLY A 47 -2.70 7.49 -3.41
C GLY A 47 -2.43 8.17 -4.75
N TYR A 48 -1.16 8.35 -5.10
CA TYR A 48 -0.78 9.06 -6.34
C TYR A 48 -0.75 8.19 -7.61
N GLY A 49 -1.38 7.02 -7.60
CA GLY A 49 -1.64 6.22 -8.79
C GLY A 49 -0.50 5.31 -9.25
N GLY A 50 0.55 5.12 -8.44
CA GLY A 50 1.62 4.17 -8.79
C GLY A 50 1.10 2.74 -8.96
N ARG A 51 0.18 2.30 -8.09
CA ARG A 51 -0.45 0.97 -8.18
C ARG A 51 -1.47 0.89 -9.33
N LEU A 52 -2.20 1.96 -9.65
CA LEU A 52 -3.04 2.05 -10.85
C LEU A 52 -2.22 1.90 -12.14
N LEU A 53 -1.08 2.61 -12.24
CA LEU A 53 -0.18 2.46 -13.39
C LEU A 53 0.39 1.04 -13.49
N GLY A 54 0.69 0.42 -12.34
CA GLY A 54 1.11 -0.98 -12.27
C GLY A 54 0.03 -1.93 -12.80
N ALA A 55 -1.25 -1.71 -12.45
CA ALA A 55 -2.37 -2.51 -12.90
C ALA A 55 -2.61 -2.36 -14.43
N ILE A 56 -2.49 -1.13 -14.95
CA ILE A 56 -2.56 -0.86 -16.39
C ILE A 56 -1.44 -1.60 -17.13
N ALA A 57 -0.21 -1.55 -16.61
CA ALA A 57 0.94 -2.23 -17.22
C ALA A 57 0.82 -3.76 -17.14
N ALA A 58 0.28 -4.30 -16.04
CA ALA A 58 0.08 -5.74 -15.86
C ALA A 58 -1.12 -6.28 -16.67
N GLY A 59 -2.04 -5.42 -17.13
CA GLY A 59 -3.22 -5.85 -17.89
C GLY A 59 -4.27 -6.55 -17.02
N VAL A 60 -4.49 -6.08 -15.78
CA VAL A 60 -5.51 -6.58 -14.87
C VAL A 60 -6.65 -5.57 -14.71
N ASN A 61 -7.84 -6.03 -14.33
CA ASN A 61 -8.93 -5.15 -13.91
C ASN A 61 -8.60 -4.53 -12.56
N TYR A 62 -8.98 -3.26 -12.35
CA TYR A 62 -8.62 -2.52 -11.18
C TYR A 62 -9.81 -1.78 -10.56
N ILE A 63 -9.97 -1.95 -9.27
CA ILE A 63 -10.84 -1.14 -8.42
C ILE A 63 -9.93 -0.37 -7.47
N GLY A 64 -10.16 0.93 -7.33
CA GLY A 64 -9.40 1.74 -6.40
C GLY A 64 -10.29 2.68 -5.60
N THR A 65 -9.93 2.91 -4.34
CA THR A 65 -10.60 3.85 -3.44
C THR A 65 -9.61 4.88 -2.90
N ASP A 66 -10.01 6.15 -2.84
CA ASP A 66 -9.27 7.25 -2.21
C ASP A 66 -10.23 8.42 -1.93
N PRO A 67 -10.29 8.99 -0.72
CA PRO A 67 -11.21 10.08 -0.40
C PRO A 67 -10.71 11.46 -0.86
N CYS A 68 -9.41 11.63 -1.10
CA CYS A 68 -8.77 12.92 -1.38
C CYS A 68 -9.17 13.48 -2.75
N ILE A 69 -9.86 14.62 -2.79
CA ILE A 69 -10.38 15.22 -4.03
C ILE A 69 -9.29 15.55 -5.05
N PRO A 70 -8.19 16.27 -4.69
CA PRO A 70 -7.14 16.57 -5.66
C PRO A 70 -6.47 15.31 -6.22
N THR A 71 -6.22 14.32 -5.35
CA THR A 71 -5.62 13.03 -5.72
C THR A 71 -6.53 12.28 -6.68
N PHE A 72 -7.82 12.18 -6.36
CA PHE A 72 -8.81 11.48 -7.17
C PHE A 72 -8.92 12.05 -8.60
N LYS A 73 -8.94 13.38 -8.75
CA LYS A 73 -8.91 14.01 -10.08
C LYS A 73 -7.68 13.68 -10.90
N GLY A 74 -6.51 13.58 -10.24
CA GLY A 74 -5.26 13.15 -10.89
C GLY A 74 -5.32 11.68 -11.32
N LEU A 75 -5.94 10.82 -10.51
CA LEU A 75 -6.11 9.40 -10.83
C LEU A 75 -7.04 9.18 -12.02
N GLU A 76 -8.12 9.95 -12.14
CA GLU A 76 -8.99 9.92 -13.32
C GLU A 76 -8.21 10.28 -14.60
N GLN A 77 -7.36 11.30 -14.55
CA GLN A 77 -6.52 11.69 -15.68
C GLN A 77 -5.52 10.58 -16.06
N ILE A 78 -4.91 9.92 -15.09
CA ILE A 78 -4.01 8.77 -15.32
C ILE A 78 -4.79 7.63 -15.98
N ARG A 79 -5.93 7.25 -15.41
CA ARG A 79 -6.80 6.21 -15.97
C ARG A 79 -7.15 6.53 -17.42
N ASP A 80 -7.70 7.72 -17.69
CA ASP A 80 -8.23 8.06 -19.01
C ASP A 80 -7.14 8.16 -20.07
N LYS A 81 -5.91 8.55 -19.67
CA LYS A 81 -4.77 8.65 -20.58
C LYS A 81 -4.11 7.31 -20.89
N TYR A 82 -4.04 6.40 -19.91
CA TYR A 82 -3.21 5.19 -20.04
C TYR A 82 -4.00 3.88 -20.03
N ARG A 83 -5.32 3.90 -19.77
CA ARG A 83 -6.14 2.68 -19.80
C ARG A 83 -6.04 1.98 -21.15
N ASN A 84 -6.02 0.64 -21.14
CA ASN A 84 -6.21 -0.17 -22.31
C ASN A 84 -7.69 -0.48 -22.54
N SER A 85 -8.05 -1.02 -23.71
CA SER A 85 -9.43 -1.32 -24.10
C SER A 85 -9.96 -2.67 -23.59
N HIS A 86 -9.10 -3.49 -23.00
CA HIS A 86 -9.44 -4.87 -22.59
C HIS A 86 -9.72 -5.01 -21.09
N ASN A 87 -9.39 -3.96 -20.31
CA ASN A 87 -9.52 -3.99 -18.86
C ASN A 87 -10.45 -2.89 -18.36
N HIS A 88 -10.99 -3.11 -17.17
CA HIS A 88 -11.85 -2.17 -16.47
C HIS A 88 -11.10 -1.52 -15.31
N TYR A 89 -11.26 -0.19 -15.16
CA TYR A 89 -10.59 0.61 -14.13
C TYR A 89 -11.63 1.46 -13.42
N PHE A 90 -12.15 0.96 -12.30
CA PHE A 90 -13.17 1.64 -11.49
C PHE A 90 -12.49 2.38 -10.35
N LEU A 91 -12.74 3.69 -10.26
CA LEU A 91 -12.21 4.55 -9.23
C LEU A 91 -13.36 5.11 -8.40
N TYR A 92 -13.28 4.99 -7.08
CA TYR A 92 -14.30 5.45 -6.16
C TYR A 92 -13.72 6.47 -5.19
N ARG A 93 -14.34 7.67 -5.12
CA ARG A 93 -13.93 8.73 -4.20
C ARG A 93 -14.56 8.52 -2.83
N GLN A 94 -14.02 7.59 -2.07
CA GLN A 94 -14.45 7.27 -0.69
C GLN A 94 -13.34 6.57 0.08
N GLY A 95 -13.48 6.51 1.41
CA GLY A 95 -12.60 5.72 2.26
C GLY A 95 -12.85 4.22 2.06
N SER A 96 -11.79 3.43 2.15
CA SER A 96 -11.85 1.97 1.96
C SER A 96 -12.67 1.25 3.03
N GLU A 97 -12.80 1.84 4.22
CA GLU A 97 -13.62 1.31 5.30
C GLU A 97 -15.12 1.34 4.98
N THR A 98 -15.53 2.20 4.02
CA THR A 98 -16.93 2.29 3.57
C THR A 98 -17.18 1.62 2.23
N PHE A 99 -16.14 1.21 1.53
CA PHE A 99 -16.26 0.49 0.27
C PHE A 99 -16.49 -1.00 0.53
N ILE A 100 -17.60 -1.51 0.08
CA ILE A 100 -17.97 -2.92 0.20
C ILE A 100 -17.94 -3.55 -1.19
N PRO A 101 -16.90 -4.35 -1.51
CA PRO A 101 -16.89 -5.09 -2.78
C PRO A 101 -17.94 -6.18 -2.79
N ASP A 102 -18.33 -6.61 -3.97
CA ASP A 102 -19.18 -7.79 -4.13
C ASP A 102 -18.47 -9.04 -3.56
N ASP A 103 -19.23 -9.97 -3.00
CA ASP A 103 -18.68 -11.17 -2.40
C ASP A 103 -17.91 -11.99 -3.44
N GLU A 104 -16.71 -12.42 -3.07
CA GLU A 104 -15.86 -13.28 -3.90
C GLU A 104 -15.64 -12.77 -5.35
N SER A 105 -15.56 -11.45 -5.53
CA SER A 105 -15.37 -10.80 -6.83
C SER A 105 -13.90 -10.45 -7.14
N LEU A 106 -13.05 -10.45 -6.11
CA LEU A 106 -11.66 -10.00 -6.20
C LEU A 106 -10.67 -11.16 -6.27
N ASP A 107 -9.69 -11.03 -7.14
CA ASP A 107 -8.59 -12.00 -7.27
C ASP A 107 -7.37 -11.61 -6.43
N PHE A 108 -7.23 -10.31 -6.11
CA PHE A 108 -6.15 -9.82 -5.27
C PHE A 108 -6.52 -8.49 -4.63
N VAL A 109 -6.10 -8.27 -3.40
CA VAL A 109 -6.16 -6.96 -2.76
C VAL A 109 -4.75 -6.54 -2.38
N PHE A 110 -4.34 -5.35 -2.82
CA PHE A 110 -3.01 -4.83 -2.50
C PHE A 110 -3.05 -3.34 -2.20
N THR A 111 -2.53 -2.95 -1.04
CA THR A 111 -2.40 -1.54 -0.68
C THR A 111 -1.25 -1.28 0.27
N SER A 112 -0.85 -0.02 0.35
CA SER A 112 -0.14 0.58 1.46
C SER A 112 -1.14 1.51 2.13
N PRO A 113 -1.68 1.16 3.31
CA PRO A 113 -2.65 2.02 4.00
C PRO A 113 -2.02 3.35 4.39
N PRO A 114 -2.81 4.43 4.60
CA PRO A 114 -2.28 5.67 5.11
C PRO A 114 -1.59 5.46 6.46
N TYR A 115 -0.45 6.12 6.66
CA TYR A 115 0.32 6.00 7.90
C TYR A 115 -0.21 6.98 8.94
N PHE A 116 -0.96 6.47 9.94
CA PHE A 116 -1.59 7.28 10.97
C PHE A 116 -0.59 8.20 11.70
N GLY A 117 -0.90 9.50 11.72
CA GLY A 117 -0.08 10.52 12.39
C GLY A 117 1.31 10.78 11.80
N TRP A 118 1.68 10.10 10.70
CA TRP A 118 2.98 10.25 10.06
C TRP A 118 2.92 11.09 8.77
N GLU A 119 1.90 10.91 7.96
CA GLU A 119 1.73 11.61 6.69
C GLU A 119 0.45 12.46 6.71
N ALA A 120 0.52 13.65 6.10
CA ALA A 120 -0.64 14.51 5.90
C ALA A 120 -1.10 14.39 4.44
N TYR A 121 -2.28 13.81 4.23
CA TYR A 121 -2.80 13.54 2.90
C TYR A 121 -3.75 14.61 2.38
N GLY A 122 -4.43 15.34 3.25
CA GLY A 122 -5.37 16.41 2.92
C GLY A 122 -6.15 16.87 4.14
N ASP A 123 -7.06 17.80 3.92
CA ASP A 123 -7.89 18.44 4.96
C ASP A 123 -9.36 17.96 4.89
N GLU A 124 -9.67 17.04 3.98
CA GLU A 124 -11.01 16.54 3.78
C GLU A 124 -11.49 15.71 5.00
N PRO A 125 -12.74 15.90 5.46
CA PRO A 125 -13.29 15.19 6.61
C PRO A 125 -13.29 13.67 6.46
N GLU A 126 -13.29 13.17 5.22
CA GLU A 126 -13.27 11.75 4.86
C GLU A 126 -11.88 11.12 4.99
N GLN A 127 -10.82 11.92 5.21
CA GLN A 127 -9.48 11.39 5.49
C GLN A 127 -9.50 10.55 6.77
N SER A 128 -8.95 9.34 6.71
CA SER A 128 -9.04 8.38 7.81
C SER A 128 -8.46 8.91 9.13
N SER A 129 -7.36 9.66 9.09
CA SER A 129 -6.74 10.27 10.27
C SER A 129 -7.50 11.46 10.85
N ILE A 130 -8.39 12.08 10.07
CA ILE A 130 -9.31 13.14 10.53
C ILE A 130 -10.58 12.51 11.10
N LYS A 131 -11.16 11.59 10.36
CA LYS A 131 -12.38 10.87 10.73
C LYS A 131 -12.20 10.03 12.01
N PHE A 132 -11.04 9.40 12.16
CA PHE A 132 -10.68 8.59 13.31
C PHE A 132 -9.43 9.18 13.98
N SER A 133 -9.65 10.08 14.93
CA SER A 133 -8.62 10.98 15.47
C SER A 133 -7.61 10.33 16.43
N THR A 134 -7.84 9.10 16.88
CA THR A 134 -6.90 8.34 17.71
C THR A 134 -6.44 7.08 17.01
N SER A 135 -5.25 6.58 17.36
CA SER A 135 -4.70 5.35 16.78
C SER A 135 -5.63 4.15 17.01
N ASP A 136 -6.27 4.06 18.17
CA ASP A 136 -7.19 2.96 18.47
C ASP A 136 -8.48 3.03 17.63
N MET A 137 -9.08 4.22 17.49
CA MET A 137 -10.23 4.42 16.61
C MET A 137 -9.87 4.14 15.15
N TRP A 138 -8.70 4.62 14.71
CA TRP A 138 -8.23 4.40 13.36
C TRP A 138 -7.97 2.90 13.10
N LYS A 139 -7.37 2.20 14.05
CA LYS A 139 -7.15 0.75 13.99
C LYS A 139 -8.46 -0.02 13.86
N GLU A 140 -9.44 0.23 14.74
CA GLU A 140 -10.71 -0.51 14.77
C GLU A 140 -11.66 -0.14 13.61
N HIS A 141 -11.79 1.16 13.30
CA HIS A 141 -12.84 1.62 12.39
C HIS A 141 -12.37 1.86 10.97
N PHE A 142 -11.06 2.01 10.74
CA PHE A 142 -10.49 2.12 9.40
C PHE A 142 -9.74 0.86 8.99
N LEU A 143 -8.65 0.52 9.68
CA LEU A 143 -7.77 -0.57 9.25
C LEU A 143 -8.48 -1.93 9.30
N LYS A 144 -9.07 -2.27 10.44
CA LYS A 144 -9.80 -3.53 10.61
C LYS A 144 -11.00 -3.64 9.64
N GLN A 145 -11.75 -2.56 9.47
CA GLN A 145 -12.88 -2.55 8.55
C GLN A 145 -12.42 -2.70 7.10
N THR A 146 -11.35 -2.05 6.69
CA THR A 146 -10.75 -2.24 5.36
C THR A 146 -10.32 -3.69 5.13
N ILE A 147 -9.66 -4.30 6.12
CA ILE A 147 -9.26 -5.72 6.06
C ILE A 147 -10.49 -6.63 5.98
N ALA A 148 -11.56 -6.34 6.74
CA ALA A 148 -12.80 -7.12 6.69
C ALA A 148 -13.49 -7.01 5.32
N ASN A 149 -13.53 -5.82 4.73
CA ASN A 149 -14.05 -5.62 3.38
C ASN A 149 -13.21 -6.37 2.33
N ALA A 150 -11.89 -6.40 2.48
CA ALA A 150 -11.00 -7.19 1.64
C ALA A 150 -11.28 -8.70 1.77
N HIS A 151 -11.47 -9.19 2.98
CA HIS A 151 -11.80 -10.59 3.21
C HIS A 151 -13.14 -10.98 2.56
N LYS A 152 -14.15 -10.12 2.68
CA LYS A 152 -15.45 -10.34 2.05
C LYS A 152 -15.33 -10.43 0.53
N GLY A 153 -14.63 -9.47 -0.10
CA GLY A 153 -14.53 -9.37 -1.55
C GLY A 153 -13.60 -10.38 -2.20
N LEU A 154 -12.58 -10.88 -1.51
CA LEU A 154 -11.65 -11.84 -2.05
C LEU A 154 -12.30 -13.20 -2.29
N LYS A 155 -12.01 -13.81 -3.42
CA LYS A 155 -12.31 -15.22 -3.69
C LYS A 155 -11.56 -16.12 -2.72
N THR A 156 -12.14 -17.26 -2.38
CA THR A 156 -11.47 -18.26 -1.52
C THR A 156 -10.14 -18.70 -2.12
N GLY A 157 -9.10 -18.75 -1.30
CA GLY A 157 -7.73 -19.09 -1.70
C GLY A 157 -6.91 -17.95 -2.31
N LYS A 158 -7.51 -16.78 -2.55
CA LYS A 158 -6.80 -15.58 -3.06
C LYS A 158 -6.19 -14.75 -1.91
N TYR A 159 -5.44 -13.70 -2.23
CA TYR A 159 -4.52 -13.06 -1.31
C TYR A 159 -4.82 -11.57 -1.08
N LEU A 160 -4.62 -11.15 0.16
CA LEU A 160 -4.45 -9.76 0.58
C LEU A 160 -2.96 -9.50 0.83
N ALA A 161 -2.41 -8.45 0.25
CA ALA A 161 -1.05 -7.97 0.53
C ALA A 161 -1.09 -6.55 1.12
N LEU A 162 -0.48 -6.36 2.28
CA LEU A 162 -0.40 -5.07 2.98
C LEU A 162 1.05 -4.63 3.14
N ASN A 163 1.42 -3.53 2.49
CA ASN A 163 2.74 -2.93 2.63
C ASN A 163 2.68 -1.89 3.75
N VAL A 164 3.19 -2.24 4.92
CA VAL A 164 3.19 -1.40 6.12
C VAL A 164 4.52 -1.47 6.83
N ALA A 165 4.90 -0.39 7.52
CA ALA A 165 6.10 -0.36 8.35
C ALA A 165 5.82 0.43 9.63
N ASN A 166 6.41 0.01 10.74
CA ASN A 166 6.35 0.72 12.00
C ASN A 166 6.93 2.13 11.87
N THR A 167 6.26 3.12 12.48
CA THR A 167 6.69 4.51 12.49
C THR A 167 6.94 4.99 13.92
N LYS A 168 7.49 6.19 14.05
CA LYS A 168 7.64 6.82 15.36
C LYS A 168 6.29 7.05 16.06
N GLN A 169 5.26 7.36 15.30
CA GLN A 169 3.90 7.65 15.77
C GLN A 169 3.09 6.40 16.01
N TYR A 170 3.35 5.33 15.24
CA TYR A 170 2.66 4.05 15.35
C TYR A 170 3.67 2.90 15.35
N LYS A 171 4.16 2.55 16.54
CA LYS A 171 5.28 1.60 16.71
C LYS A 171 4.89 0.13 16.56
N THR A 172 3.60 -0.19 16.66
CA THR A 172 3.03 -1.54 16.56
C THR A 172 2.20 -1.74 15.31
N PHE A 173 2.41 -0.91 14.27
CA PHE A 173 1.59 -0.94 13.06
C PHE A 173 1.71 -2.28 12.31
N GLU A 174 2.90 -2.86 12.25
CA GLU A 174 3.16 -4.16 11.64
C GLU A 174 2.42 -5.28 12.39
N GLU A 175 2.60 -5.34 13.71
CA GLU A 175 2.00 -6.34 14.60
C GLU A 175 0.47 -6.23 14.63
N ASP A 176 -0.06 -5.02 14.75
CA ASP A 176 -1.50 -4.77 14.74
C ASP A 176 -2.12 -5.19 13.40
N THR A 177 -1.46 -4.90 12.28
CA THR A 177 -1.93 -5.29 10.94
C THR A 177 -2.05 -6.81 10.83
N VAL A 178 -1.02 -7.55 11.26
CA VAL A 178 -1.04 -9.02 11.22
C VAL A 178 -2.09 -9.60 12.18
N SER A 179 -2.22 -9.01 13.37
CA SER A 179 -3.22 -9.44 14.37
C SER A 179 -4.64 -9.25 13.84
N LEU A 180 -4.94 -8.07 13.30
CA LEU A 180 -6.26 -7.76 12.75
C LEU A 180 -6.62 -8.63 11.54
N ALA A 181 -5.67 -8.91 10.65
CA ALA A 181 -5.90 -9.78 9.52
C ALA A 181 -6.25 -11.21 9.98
N LYS A 182 -5.54 -11.73 10.99
CA LYS A 182 -5.86 -13.05 11.58
C LYS A 182 -7.23 -13.04 12.28
N GLU A 183 -7.57 -11.99 13.00
CA GLU A 183 -8.86 -11.84 13.69
C GLU A 183 -10.04 -11.85 12.69
N VAL A 184 -9.87 -11.23 11.52
CA VAL A 184 -10.86 -11.20 10.44
C VAL A 184 -11.00 -12.57 9.75
N GLY A 185 -10.02 -13.47 9.88
CA GLY A 185 -10.07 -14.81 9.31
C GLY A 185 -9.01 -15.13 8.27
N PHE A 186 -8.09 -14.22 8.00
CA PHE A 186 -6.97 -14.47 7.12
C PHE A 186 -5.90 -15.36 7.75
N LYS A 187 -5.23 -16.17 6.92
CA LYS A 187 -4.00 -16.86 7.30
C LYS A 187 -2.79 -16.08 6.80
N HIS A 188 -1.92 -15.61 7.70
CA HIS A 188 -0.63 -15.03 7.32
C HIS A 188 0.25 -16.14 6.71
N THR A 189 0.66 -15.95 5.45
CA THR A 189 1.41 -16.97 4.71
C THR A 189 2.88 -16.63 4.60
N ASP A 190 3.20 -15.36 4.32
CA ASP A 190 4.56 -14.94 4.01
C ASP A 190 4.75 -13.44 4.23
N THR A 191 5.99 -13.00 4.33
CA THR A 191 6.36 -11.58 4.40
C THR A 191 7.44 -11.30 3.37
N TRP A 192 7.11 -10.44 2.41
CA TRP A 192 8.03 -10.00 1.39
C TRP A 192 8.65 -8.65 1.76
N TRP A 193 9.86 -8.42 1.27
CA TRP A 193 10.61 -7.24 1.60
C TRP A 193 10.80 -6.35 0.38
N LEU A 194 10.08 -5.24 0.35
CA LEU A 194 10.22 -4.23 -0.69
C LEU A 194 11.47 -3.39 -0.45
N SER A 195 12.48 -3.50 -1.30
CA SER A 195 13.67 -2.64 -1.25
C SER A 195 13.29 -1.22 -1.66
N LEU A 196 13.50 -0.27 -0.75
CA LEU A 196 13.29 1.15 -1.04
C LEU A 196 14.46 1.72 -1.85
N SER A 197 14.15 2.63 -2.79
CA SER A 197 15.20 3.38 -3.49
C SER A 197 15.91 4.32 -2.51
N THR A 198 17.24 4.38 -2.58
CA THR A 198 18.01 5.41 -1.87
C THR A 198 17.60 6.78 -2.39
N GLN A 199 17.09 7.64 -1.51
CA GLN A 199 16.87 9.03 -1.87
C GLN A 199 18.23 9.69 -2.18
N GLN A 200 18.38 10.26 -3.37
CA GLN A 200 19.53 11.13 -3.65
C GLN A 200 19.54 12.28 -2.63
N GLY A 201 20.58 12.32 -1.79
CA GLY A 201 20.75 13.32 -0.73
C GLY A 201 20.49 12.81 0.70
N GLY A 202 20.17 11.55 0.90
CA GLY A 202 20.11 10.91 2.22
C GLY A 202 21.37 10.10 2.49
N SER A 203 22.28 10.64 3.32
CA SER A 203 23.55 10.08 3.76
C SER A 203 24.61 9.98 2.66
N ALA A 204 25.23 11.11 2.33
CA ALA A 204 26.61 11.04 1.88
C ALA A 204 27.42 10.33 2.96
N VAL A 205 28.10 9.25 2.59
CA VAL A 205 29.25 8.76 3.35
C VAL A 205 30.24 9.94 3.33
N SER A 206 30.30 10.69 4.41
CA SER A 206 31.35 11.70 4.54
C SER A 206 32.63 10.94 4.90
N THR A 207 33.51 10.81 3.93
CA THR A 207 34.90 10.47 4.19
C THR A 207 35.58 11.72 4.74
N ILE A 208 35.80 11.78 6.03
CA ILE A 208 36.75 12.69 6.65
C ILE A 208 38.00 11.85 6.86
N ASP A 209 39.10 12.27 6.23
CA ASP A 209 40.44 11.67 6.35
C ASP A 209 40.56 10.16 6.01
N GLY A 210 39.79 9.67 5.02
CA GLY A 210 39.95 8.30 4.52
C GLY A 210 39.34 7.20 5.41
N GLU A 211 38.77 7.54 6.55
CA GLU A 211 38.01 6.60 7.38
C GLU A 211 36.51 6.70 7.09
N ILE A 212 35.89 5.54 6.87
CA ILE A 212 34.43 5.42 6.74
C ILE A 212 33.84 5.60 8.13
N THR A 213 33.41 6.82 8.47
CA THR A 213 32.59 7.03 9.66
C THR A 213 31.18 6.52 9.35
N GLU A 214 30.79 5.43 9.98
CA GLU A 214 29.39 4.99 10.03
C GLU A 214 28.53 6.13 10.59
N THR A 215 27.84 6.83 9.68
CA THR A 215 26.79 7.74 10.10
C THR A 215 25.77 6.87 10.84
N LYS A 216 25.51 7.17 12.12
CA LYS A 216 24.49 6.50 12.95
C LYS A 216 23.25 6.29 12.10
N GLN A 217 22.98 5.05 11.73
CA GLN A 217 21.73 4.67 11.08
C GLN A 217 20.63 5.21 11.99
N LYS A 218 19.77 6.08 11.45
CA LYS A 218 18.57 6.48 12.18
C LYS A 218 17.89 5.19 12.58
N GLN A 219 17.72 4.99 13.88
CA GLN A 219 17.10 3.83 14.46
C GLN A 219 15.80 3.58 13.71
N GLN A 220 15.80 2.56 12.87
CA GLN A 220 14.59 2.11 12.19
C GLN A 220 13.76 1.47 13.29
N TYR A 221 12.52 1.90 13.46
CA TYR A 221 11.60 1.24 14.41
C TYR A 221 11.39 -0.17 13.88
N MET A 222 12.11 -1.12 14.47
CA MET A 222 12.02 -2.52 14.11
C MET A 222 10.88 -3.14 14.90
N GLY A 223 9.91 -3.69 14.20
CA GLY A 223 8.88 -4.52 14.79
C GLY A 223 9.41 -5.93 15.07
N GLU A 224 8.49 -6.83 15.42
CA GLU A 224 8.76 -8.25 15.71
C GLU A 224 9.35 -8.99 14.48
N TYR A 225 9.12 -8.47 13.27
CA TYR A 225 9.54 -9.10 12.01
C TYR A 225 10.96 -8.70 11.65
N GLN A 226 11.85 -9.69 11.61
CA GLN A 226 13.26 -9.48 11.24
C GLN A 226 13.38 -9.04 9.77
N ARG A 227 14.08 -7.95 9.55
CA ARG A 227 14.38 -7.44 8.21
C ARG A 227 15.63 -8.07 7.64
N PRO A 228 15.73 -8.25 6.31
CA PRO A 228 16.97 -8.71 5.69
C PRO A 228 18.13 -7.77 6.03
N ASP A 229 19.23 -8.30 6.52
CA ASP A 229 20.46 -7.56 6.75
C ASP A 229 21.23 -7.40 5.42
N LEU A 230 20.77 -6.45 4.61
CA LEU A 230 21.46 -6.07 3.40
C LEU A 230 22.00 -4.66 3.59
N THR A 231 23.29 -4.56 3.84
CA THR A 231 24.03 -3.33 4.11
C THR A 231 23.67 -2.21 3.14
N GLY A 232 23.24 -1.07 3.68
CA GLY A 232 22.99 0.17 2.93
C GLY A 232 21.62 0.27 2.24
N ARG A 233 20.72 -0.71 2.36
CA ARG A 233 19.36 -0.63 1.80
C ARG A 233 18.30 -0.61 2.91
N LYS A 234 17.25 0.17 2.68
CA LYS A 234 16.03 0.13 3.52
C LYS A 234 15.01 -0.79 2.89
N PHE A 235 14.28 -1.51 3.73
CA PHE A 235 13.22 -2.40 3.31
C PHE A 235 11.94 -2.08 4.05
N GLU A 236 10.81 -2.23 3.37
CA GLU A 236 9.47 -2.23 3.96
C GLU A 236 8.86 -3.62 3.81
N PRO A 237 8.23 -4.17 4.85
CA PRO A 237 7.55 -5.45 4.75
C PRO A 237 6.24 -5.33 3.97
N THR A 238 5.95 -6.36 3.20
CA THR A 238 4.64 -6.59 2.58
C THR A 238 4.14 -7.92 3.13
N PHE A 239 3.15 -7.86 4.01
CA PHE A 239 2.54 -9.03 4.63
C PHE A 239 1.51 -9.63 3.70
N ASN A 240 1.64 -10.93 3.41
CA ASN A 240 0.72 -11.66 2.54
C ASN A 240 -0.20 -12.55 3.37
N PHE A 241 -1.48 -12.47 3.10
CA PHE A 241 -2.52 -13.19 3.82
C PHE A 241 -3.42 -13.91 2.81
N GLN A 242 -3.70 -15.18 3.07
CA GLN A 242 -4.62 -15.99 2.27
C GLN A 242 -5.99 -16.09 2.95
N LYS A 243 -7.04 -15.89 2.16
CA LYS A 243 -8.42 -16.13 2.58
C LYS A 243 -8.75 -17.63 2.57
#